data_97b5ad62abc1feeb26f0c8c40f64fe3f
#
_entry.id   97b5ad62abc1feeb26f0c8c40f64fe3f
#
_cell.length_a   1.000
_cell.length_b   1.000
_cell.length_c   1.000
_cell.angle_alpha   90.00
_cell.angle_beta   90.00
_cell.angle_gamma   90.00
#
_symmetry.space_group_name_H-M   'P 1'
#
loop_
_entity.id
_entity.type
_entity.pdbx_description
1 polymer ?
#
loop_
_entity_poly.entity_id
_entity_poly.type
_entity_poly.pdbx_seq_one_letter_code
_entity_poly.pdbx_strand_id
1 'polypeptide(L)'
;MSESILNINKIKKTFGGFTAVKDVDLKVNKGEIRFIIGPNGAGKSTLFKLIIGHLKPDYGDVIFKSEYLNKLDLHERIKKGIGLKFQAPSIFNEMTVLQNLEIAANETNLEKHEDFIKRFGFFEEKNNLAGDLSHGKKQWLDIALASISNPDLVL
;
A
#
# COMPACT_ATOMS: atom_id res chain seq x y z
N MET A 1 -25.63 4.32 -2.68
CA MET A 1 -24.81 3.61 -1.69
C MET A 1 -23.38 3.62 -2.22
N SER A 2 -22.39 3.99 -1.40
CA SER A 2 -20.98 3.98 -1.81
C SER A 2 -20.56 2.52 -2.07
N GLU A 3 -19.92 2.31 -3.23
CA GLU A 3 -19.40 1.00 -3.65
C GLU A 3 -18.28 0.55 -2.69
N SER A 4 -18.39 -0.65 -2.14
CA SER A 4 -17.35 -1.24 -1.30
C SER A 4 -16.18 -1.73 -2.16
N ILE A 5 -14.97 -1.26 -1.85
CA ILE A 5 -13.76 -1.69 -2.57
C ILE A 5 -13.02 -2.83 -1.88
N LEU A 6 -13.03 -2.84 -0.54
CA LEU A 6 -12.41 -3.90 0.27
C LEU A 6 -13.42 -4.40 1.31
N ASN A 7 -13.59 -5.72 1.38
CA ASN A 7 -14.34 -6.38 2.42
C ASN A 7 -13.48 -7.48 3.06
N ILE A 8 -13.44 -7.49 4.37
CA ILE A 8 -12.80 -8.52 5.17
C ILE A 8 -13.90 -9.15 6.01
N ASN A 9 -14.04 -10.46 5.91
CA ASN A 9 -15.09 -11.20 6.58
C ASN A 9 -14.48 -12.20 7.57
N LYS A 10 -14.70 -11.99 8.87
CA LYS A 10 -14.31 -12.88 9.99
C LYS A 10 -12.88 -13.40 9.87
N ILE A 11 -11.94 -12.52 9.49
CA ILE A 11 -10.57 -12.93 9.27
C ILE A 11 -9.90 -13.30 10.61
N LYS A 12 -9.19 -14.43 10.61
CA LYS A 12 -8.47 -14.94 11.79
C LYS A 12 -7.05 -15.33 11.42
N LYS A 13 -6.11 -15.05 12.34
CA LYS A 13 -4.72 -15.50 12.25
C LYS A 13 -4.15 -15.83 13.61
N THR A 14 -3.56 -17.01 13.70
CA THR A 14 -2.95 -17.55 14.91
C THR A 14 -1.47 -17.88 14.63
N PHE A 15 -0.60 -17.65 15.59
CA PHE A 15 0.82 -18.00 15.56
C PHE A 15 1.19 -18.74 16.85
N GLY A 16 1.62 -20.01 16.75
CA GLY A 16 2.11 -20.77 17.90
C GLY A 16 1.13 -20.77 19.10
N GLY A 17 -0.17 -20.86 18.85
CA GLY A 17 -1.22 -20.81 19.88
C GLY A 17 -1.71 -19.41 20.27
N PHE A 18 -0.98 -18.35 19.89
CA PHE A 18 -1.43 -16.97 20.10
C PHE A 18 -2.27 -16.47 18.92
N THR A 19 -3.50 -16.03 19.18
CA THR A 19 -4.37 -15.45 18.14
C THR A 19 -4.08 -13.96 17.99
N ALA A 20 -3.41 -13.60 16.89
CA ALA A 20 -3.02 -12.23 16.60
C ALA A 20 -4.15 -11.39 15.98
N VAL A 21 -5.02 -12.03 15.20
CA VAL A 21 -6.24 -11.42 14.62
C VAL A 21 -7.38 -12.40 14.84
N LYS A 22 -8.48 -11.93 15.46
CA LYS A 22 -9.61 -12.78 15.83
C LYS A 22 -10.91 -12.21 15.28
N ASP A 23 -11.51 -12.95 14.33
CA ASP A 23 -12.84 -12.71 13.78
C ASP A 23 -13.10 -11.24 13.38
N VAL A 24 -12.12 -10.63 12.69
CA VAL A 24 -12.19 -9.22 12.28
C VAL A 24 -13.01 -9.08 11.01
N ASP A 25 -14.04 -8.22 11.09
CA ASP A 25 -14.80 -7.71 9.95
C ASP A 25 -14.39 -6.27 9.66
N LEU A 26 -14.13 -5.95 8.39
CA LEU A 26 -13.80 -4.59 7.95
C LEU A 26 -14.36 -4.36 6.55
N LYS A 27 -14.98 -3.20 6.36
CA LYS A 27 -15.46 -2.76 5.06
C LYS A 27 -14.90 -1.38 4.76
N VAL A 28 -14.30 -1.21 3.58
CA VAL A 28 -13.81 0.08 3.07
C VAL A 28 -14.50 0.39 1.75
N ASN A 29 -15.02 1.61 1.62
CA ASN A 29 -15.70 2.06 0.42
C ASN A 29 -14.73 2.83 -0.50
N LYS A 30 -15.06 2.92 -1.77
CA LYS A 30 -14.31 3.73 -2.73
C LYS A 30 -14.26 5.19 -2.30
N GLY A 31 -13.07 5.81 -2.33
CA GLY A 31 -12.85 7.20 -1.90
C GLY A 31 -12.84 7.40 -0.38
N GLU A 32 -12.88 6.33 0.41
CA GLU A 32 -12.84 6.39 1.87
C GLU A 32 -11.39 6.36 2.38
N ILE A 33 -11.10 7.20 3.39
CA ILE A 33 -9.88 7.10 4.20
C ILE A 33 -10.25 6.37 5.50
N ARG A 34 -9.65 5.20 5.74
CA ARG A 34 -9.91 4.37 6.91
C ARG A 34 -8.67 4.26 7.79
N PHE A 35 -8.78 4.63 9.06
CA PHE A 35 -7.73 4.46 10.04
C PHE A 35 -7.94 3.20 10.88
N ILE A 36 -6.86 2.43 11.08
CA ILE A 36 -6.82 1.30 12.01
C ILE A 36 -5.96 1.71 13.20
N ILE A 37 -6.60 1.91 14.35
CA ILE A 37 -5.97 2.43 15.56
C ILE A 37 -6.00 1.34 16.64
N GLY A 38 -4.97 1.31 17.47
CA GLY A 38 -4.88 0.39 18.62
C GLY A 38 -3.46 0.33 19.18
N PRO A 39 -3.28 -0.24 20.37
CA PRO A 39 -1.97 -0.37 21.03
C PRO A 39 -1.01 -1.26 20.22
N ASN A 40 0.27 -1.25 20.62
CA ASN A 40 1.25 -2.18 20.09
C ASN A 40 0.84 -3.62 20.46
N GLY A 41 1.00 -4.55 19.51
CA GLY A 41 0.54 -5.94 19.70
C GLY A 41 -0.94 -6.19 19.37
N ALA A 42 -1.76 -5.17 19.08
CA ALA A 42 -3.19 -5.34 18.77
C ALA A 42 -3.50 -6.01 17.41
N GLY A 43 -2.49 -6.52 16.70
CA GLY A 43 -2.70 -7.24 15.45
C GLY A 43 -2.80 -6.36 14.18
N LYS A 44 -2.64 -5.02 14.28
CA LYS A 44 -2.74 -4.10 13.14
C LYS A 44 -1.84 -4.49 11.96
N SER A 45 -0.54 -4.66 12.22
CA SER A 45 0.43 -5.06 11.18
C SER A 45 0.14 -6.46 10.62
N THR A 46 -0.38 -7.37 11.44
CA THR A 46 -0.82 -8.70 11.01
C THR A 46 -2.01 -8.59 10.06
N LEU A 47 -3.00 -7.75 10.40
CA LEU A 47 -4.15 -7.50 9.54
C LEU A 47 -3.73 -6.93 8.18
N PHE A 48 -2.84 -5.92 8.15
CA PHE A 48 -2.30 -5.40 6.89
C PHE A 48 -1.57 -6.49 6.08
N LYS A 49 -0.74 -7.33 6.73
CA LYS A 49 -0.04 -8.44 6.06
C LYS A 49 -1.01 -9.48 5.48
N LEU A 50 -2.17 -9.69 6.11
CA LEU A 50 -3.25 -10.53 5.58
C LEU A 50 -3.92 -9.88 4.36
N ILE A 51 -4.19 -8.57 4.41
CA ILE A 51 -4.82 -7.83 3.31
C ILE A 51 -3.92 -7.82 2.08
N ILE A 52 -2.61 -7.62 2.25
CA ILE A 52 -1.65 -7.56 1.13
C ILE A 52 -1.19 -8.95 0.65
N GLY A 53 -1.58 -10.05 1.30
CA GLY A 53 -1.18 -11.40 0.92
C GLY A 53 0.20 -11.85 1.36
N HIS A 54 0.89 -11.06 2.20
CA HIS A 54 2.14 -11.48 2.83
C HIS A 54 1.95 -12.61 3.86
N LEU A 55 0.75 -12.68 4.45
CA LEU A 55 0.29 -13.77 5.29
C LEU A 55 -1.02 -14.34 4.75
N LYS A 56 -1.22 -15.65 4.91
CA LYS A 56 -2.50 -16.29 4.63
C LYS A 56 -3.32 -16.36 5.90
N PRO A 57 -4.63 -16.04 5.86
CA PRO A 57 -5.52 -16.22 7.00
C PRO A 57 -5.72 -17.71 7.30
N ASP A 58 -5.97 -18.03 8.57
CA ASP A 58 -6.35 -19.39 8.97
C ASP A 58 -7.85 -19.60 8.75
N TYR A 59 -8.63 -18.51 8.80
CA TYR A 59 -10.07 -18.47 8.53
C TYR A 59 -10.50 -17.09 8.05
N GLY A 60 -11.64 -17.04 7.33
CA GLY A 60 -12.20 -15.79 6.82
C GLY A 60 -11.65 -15.39 5.47
N ASP A 61 -12.17 -14.29 4.93
CA ASP A 61 -11.93 -13.88 3.55
C ASP A 61 -11.45 -12.45 3.43
N VAL A 62 -10.58 -12.21 2.46
CA VAL A 62 -10.23 -10.89 1.93
C VAL A 62 -10.81 -10.79 0.53
N ILE A 63 -11.71 -9.82 0.33
CA ILE A 63 -12.42 -9.58 -0.93
C ILE A 63 -12.10 -8.16 -1.39
N PHE A 64 -11.58 -8.02 -2.59
CA PHE A 64 -11.26 -6.75 -3.21
C PHE A 64 -11.95 -6.63 -4.57
N LYS A 65 -12.71 -5.55 -4.81
CA LYS A 65 -13.51 -5.38 -6.03
C LYS A 65 -14.35 -6.62 -6.38
N SER A 66 -15.00 -7.20 -5.35
CA SER A 66 -15.81 -8.43 -5.45
C SER A 66 -15.04 -9.72 -5.78
N GLU A 67 -13.71 -9.71 -5.80
CA GLU A 67 -12.88 -10.89 -6.01
C GLU A 67 -12.24 -11.37 -4.70
N TYR A 68 -12.24 -12.69 -4.47
CA TYR A 68 -11.57 -13.31 -3.33
C TYR A 68 -10.05 -13.32 -3.54
N LEU A 69 -9.31 -12.73 -2.58
CA LEU A 69 -7.86 -12.62 -2.66
C LEU A 69 -7.09 -13.71 -1.90
N ASN A 70 -7.75 -14.60 -1.16
CA ASN A 70 -7.10 -15.52 -0.23
C ASN A 70 -6.04 -16.42 -0.86
N LYS A 71 -6.19 -16.76 -2.15
CA LYS A 71 -5.25 -17.59 -2.91
C LYS A 71 -4.14 -16.80 -3.59
N LEU A 72 -4.30 -15.50 -3.72
CA LEU A 72 -3.36 -14.62 -4.41
C LEU A 72 -2.23 -14.19 -3.48
N ASP A 73 -1.02 -14.15 -4.01
CA ASP A 73 0.15 -13.62 -3.31
C ASP A 73 0.21 -12.07 -3.38
N LEU A 74 1.23 -11.49 -2.75
CA LEU A 74 1.45 -10.04 -2.72
C LEU A 74 1.53 -9.43 -4.13
N HIS A 75 2.29 -10.04 -5.03
CA HIS A 75 2.53 -9.51 -6.37
C HIS A 75 1.25 -9.53 -7.22
N GLU A 76 0.48 -10.59 -7.11
CA GLU A 76 -0.82 -10.72 -7.79
C GLU A 76 -1.82 -9.67 -7.28
N ARG A 77 -1.83 -9.37 -5.96
CA ARG A 77 -2.70 -8.34 -5.37
C ARG A 77 -2.30 -6.94 -5.79
N ILE A 78 -0.99 -6.65 -5.88
CA ILE A 78 -0.50 -5.37 -6.42
C ILE A 78 -0.97 -5.18 -7.87
N LYS A 79 -0.87 -6.20 -8.71
CA LYS A 79 -1.37 -6.15 -10.10
C LYS A 79 -2.88 -5.89 -10.20
N LYS A 80 -3.65 -6.22 -9.16
CA LYS A 80 -5.10 -5.92 -9.10
C LYS A 80 -5.41 -4.48 -8.68
N GLY A 81 -4.42 -3.67 -8.38
CA GLY A 81 -4.59 -2.26 -8.03
C GLY A 81 -4.51 -1.97 -6.53
N ILE A 82 -3.81 -2.81 -5.76
CA ILE A 82 -3.48 -2.51 -4.37
C ILE A 82 -2.08 -1.91 -4.30
N GLY A 83 -1.98 -0.63 -3.97
CA GLY A 83 -0.72 0.06 -3.68
C GLY A 83 -0.28 -0.19 -2.24
N LEU A 84 1.02 -0.27 -2.02
CA LEU A 84 1.59 -0.56 -0.72
C LEU A 84 2.65 0.46 -0.33
N LYS A 85 2.46 1.09 0.84
CA LYS A 85 3.46 1.91 1.50
C LYS A 85 4.02 1.16 2.71
N PHE A 86 5.33 0.89 2.71
CA PHE A 86 5.98 0.24 3.84
C PHE A 86 6.19 1.19 5.04
N GLN A 87 6.39 0.65 6.24
CA GLN A 87 6.67 1.45 7.43
C GLN A 87 7.99 2.21 7.33
N ALA A 88 9.05 1.57 6.82
CA ALA A 88 10.29 2.23 6.46
C ALA A 88 10.20 2.72 5.00
N PRO A 89 10.71 3.90 4.68
CA PRO A 89 10.73 4.39 3.30
C PRO A 89 11.46 3.41 2.37
N SER A 90 10.80 3.06 1.26
CA SER A 90 11.35 2.13 0.24
C SER A 90 11.97 2.90 -0.91
N ILE A 91 12.83 3.89 -0.59
CA ILE A 91 13.50 4.75 -1.56
C ILE A 91 14.95 4.32 -1.79
N PHE A 92 15.42 4.45 -3.02
CA PHE A 92 16.82 4.28 -3.40
C PHE A 92 17.52 5.62 -3.24
N ASN A 93 18.30 5.80 -2.16
CA ASN A 93 18.92 7.07 -1.80
C ASN A 93 19.92 7.58 -2.84
N GLU A 94 20.62 6.68 -3.52
CA GLU A 94 21.63 6.96 -4.55
C GLU A 94 21.03 7.23 -5.92
N MET A 95 19.72 7.16 -6.06
CA MET A 95 18.98 7.45 -7.28
C MET A 95 18.26 8.79 -7.16
N THR A 96 17.99 9.42 -8.29
CA THR A 96 17.19 10.63 -8.32
C THR A 96 15.73 10.35 -7.92
N VAL A 97 15.00 11.38 -7.56
CA VAL A 97 13.56 11.30 -7.33
C VAL A 97 12.86 10.72 -8.55
N LEU A 98 13.21 11.19 -9.75
CA LEU A 98 12.65 10.71 -11.01
C LEU A 98 12.91 9.22 -11.22
N GLN A 99 14.16 8.76 -11.05
CA GLN A 99 14.51 7.35 -11.18
C GLN A 99 13.74 6.45 -10.18
N ASN A 100 13.55 6.90 -8.95
CA ASN A 100 12.71 6.18 -7.99
C ASN A 100 11.27 6.03 -8.50
N LEU A 101 10.70 7.11 -9.06
CA LEU A 101 9.35 7.10 -9.62
C LEU A 101 9.24 6.21 -10.86
N GLU A 102 10.24 6.20 -11.74
CA GLU A 102 10.32 5.32 -12.93
C GLU A 102 10.30 3.84 -12.54
N ILE A 103 11.08 3.46 -11.53
CA ILE A 103 11.07 2.08 -11.00
C ILE A 103 9.70 1.72 -10.47
N ALA A 104 9.08 2.59 -9.66
CA ALA A 104 7.76 2.33 -9.08
C ALA A 104 6.63 2.26 -10.12
N ALA A 105 6.73 3.07 -11.18
CA ALA A 105 5.80 3.04 -12.30
C ALA A 105 6.04 1.85 -13.25
N ASN A 106 7.22 1.20 -13.14
CA ASN A 106 7.72 0.23 -14.12
C ASN A 106 7.80 0.80 -15.54
N GLU A 107 8.22 2.04 -15.67
CA GLU A 107 8.30 2.82 -16.91
C GLU A 107 9.53 3.72 -16.89
N THR A 108 10.21 3.85 -18.04
CA THR A 108 11.41 4.68 -18.19
C THR A 108 11.12 6.10 -18.72
N ASN A 109 9.91 6.39 -19.13
CA ASN A 109 9.48 7.72 -19.56
C ASN A 109 8.22 8.13 -18.79
N LEU A 110 8.39 9.10 -17.89
CA LEU A 110 7.31 9.63 -17.06
C LEU A 110 6.70 10.94 -17.60
N GLU A 111 6.87 11.28 -18.89
CA GLU A 111 6.23 12.50 -19.45
C GLU A 111 4.73 12.53 -19.20
N LYS A 112 4.05 11.39 -19.37
CA LYS A 112 2.62 11.25 -19.04
C LYS A 112 2.29 11.39 -17.56
N HIS A 113 3.29 11.32 -16.68
CA HIS A 113 3.15 11.49 -15.23
C HIS A 113 3.61 12.88 -14.75
N GLU A 114 3.91 13.81 -15.65
CA GLU A 114 4.40 15.14 -15.27
C GLU A 114 3.42 15.86 -14.32
N ASP A 115 2.12 15.77 -14.58
CA ASP A 115 1.09 16.35 -13.72
C ASP A 115 1.05 15.66 -12.34
N PHE A 116 1.30 14.35 -12.28
CA PHE A 116 1.44 13.62 -11.02
C PHE A 116 2.65 14.12 -10.23
N ILE A 117 3.81 14.23 -10.88
CA ILE A 117 5.07 14.70 -10.27
C ILE A 117 4.90 16.13 -9.73
N LYS A 118 4.25 17.02 -10.49
CA LYS A 118 3.91 18.39 -10.08
C LYS A 118 2.95 18.40 -8.88
N ARG A 119 1.89 17.58 -8.92
CA ARG A 119 0.90 17.47 -7.84
C ARG A 119 1.51 17.01 -6.51
N PHE A 120 2.48 16.10 -6.58
CA PHE A 120 3.23 15.64 -5.41
C PHE A 120 4.36 16.62 -5.00
N GLY A 121 4.59 17.70 -5.76
CA GLY A 121 5.55 18.76 -5.43
C GLY A 121 7.01 18.37 -5.66
N PHE A 122 7.27 17.38 -6.53
CA PHE A 122 8.64 16.91 -6.84
C PHE A 122 9.18 17.41 -8.17
N PHE A 123 8.47 18.25 -8.89
CA PHE A 123 8.87 18.65 -10.24
C PHE A 123 10.23 19.33 -10.27
N GLU A 124 10.47 20.29 -9.38
CA GLU A 124 11.73 21.04 -9.27
C GLU A 124 12.89 20.16 -8.74
N GLU A 125 12.57 19.14 -7.98
CA GLU A 125 13.54 18.27 -7.30
C GLU A 125 13.71 16.91 -8.00
N LYS A 126 13.07 16.70 -9.14
CA LYS A 126 13.04 15.40 -9.82
C LYS A 126 14.42 14.85 -10.15
N ASN A 127 15.39 15.72 -10.40
CA ASN A 127 16.78 15.37 -10.73
C ASN A 127 17.71 15.31 -9.50
N ASN A 128 17.24 15.69 -8.32
CA ASN A 128 18.02 15.60 -7.09
C ASN A 128 18.08 14.16 -6.60
N LEU A 129 19.15 13.79 -5.89
CA LEU A 129 19.20 12.49 -5.22
C LEU A 129 18.12 12.39 -4.15
N ALA A 130 17.43 11.27 -4.11
CA ALA A 130 16.39 11.03 -3.08
C ALA A 130 16.99 11.01 -1.67
N GLY A 131 18.28 10.66 -1.56
CA GLY A 131 19.04 10.70 -0.31
C GLY A 131 19.18 12.10 0.30
N ASP A 132 19.17 13.15 -0.52
CA ASP A 132 19.34 14.54 -0.09
C ASP A 132 18.02 15.20 0.38
N LEU A 133 16.91 14.53 0.14
CA LEU A 133 15.62 15.02 0.61
C LEU A 133 15.52 15.03 2.14
N SER A 134 14.80 15.99 2.69
CA SER A 134 14.44 16.00 4.10
C SER A 134 13.64 14.76 4.48
N HIS A 135 13.64 14.38 5.78
CA HIS A 135 12.89 13.20 6.25
C HIS A 135 11.40 13.26 5.86
N GLY A 136 10.76 14.41 5.98
CA GLY A 136 9.36 14.60 5.58
C GLY A 136 9.15 14.39 4.08
N LYS A 137 10.07 14.92 3.24
CA LYS A 137 10.01 14.71 1.78
C LYS A 137 10.26 13.27 1.38
N LYS A 138 11.14 12.54 2.09
CA LYS A 138 11.33 11.10 1.89
C LYS A 138 10.04 10.31 2.16
N GLN A 139 9.34 10.61 3.25
CA GLN A 139 8.05 9.98 3.54
C GLN A 139 6.99 10.33 2.48
N TRP A 140 7.01 11.58 2.00
CA TRP A 140 6.09 12.02 0.95
C TRP A 140 6.39 11.36 -0.40
N LEU A 141 7.68 11.20 -0.75
CA LEU A 141 8.11 10.45 -1.92
C LEU A 141 7.66 8.99 -1.85
N ASP A 142 7.78 8.34 -0.70
CA ASP A 142 7.34 6.95 -0.50
C ASP A 142 5.82 6.80 -0.74
N ILE A 143 5.01 7.80 -0.35
CA ILE A 143 3.57 7.84 -0.69
C ILE A 143 3.37 8.02 -2.21
N ALA A 144 4.17 8.86 -2.86
CA ALA A 144 4.12 9.04 -4.31
C ALA A 144 4.46 7.73 -5.04
N LEU A 145 5.49 7.00 -4.60
CA LEU A 145 5.87 5.69 -5.14
C LEU A 145 4.72 4.68 -5.05
N ALA A 146 4.04 4.62 -3.90
CA ALA A 146 2.89 3.73 -3.72
C ALA A 146 1.67 4.13 -4.57
N SER A 147 1.63 5.35 -5.08
CA SER A 147 0.46 5.93 -5.78
C SER A 147 0.64 6.10 -7.28
N ILE A 148 1.88 6.06 -7.81
CA ILE A 148 2.17 6.43 -9.21
C ILE A 148 1.52 5.48 -10.23
N SER A 149 1.36 4.21 -9.88
CA SER A 149 0.65 3.23 -10.71
C SER A 149 -0.88 3.38 -10.67
N ASN A 150 -1.37 4.46 -10.06
CA ASN A 150 -2.80 4.76 -9.87
C ASN A 150 -3.60 3.59 -9.27
N PRO A 151 -3.19 3.07 -8.10
CA PRO A 151 -3.89 1.97 -7.46
C PRO A 151 -5.29 2.40 -7.00
N ASP A 152 -6.21 1.45 -6.93
CA ASP A 152 -7.58 1.69 -6.42
C ASP A 152 -7.65 1.73 -4.88
N LEU A 153 -6.68 1.09 -4.21
CA LEU A 153 -6.52 1.06 -2.76
C LEU A 153 -5.03 1.22 -2.41
N VAL A 154 -4.70 2.14 -1.50
CA VAL A 154 -3.35 2.27 -0.92
C VAL A 154 -3.40 1.87 0.56
N LEU A 155 -2.42 1.06 0.98
CA LEU A 155 -2.28 0.52 2.33
C LEU A 155 -0.95 0.93 2.96
#